data_f740ca0125247edc3b7696bf087cb936
#
_entry.id   f740ca0125247edc3b7696bf087cb936
#
_cell.length_a   1.000
_cell.length_b   1.000
_cell.length_c   1.000
_cell.angle_alpha   90.00
_cell.angle_beta   90.00
_cell.angle_gamma   90.00
#
_symmetry.space_group_name_H-M   'P 1'
#
loop_
_entity.id
_entity.type
_entity.pdbx_description
1 polymer ?
#
loop_
_entity_poly.entity_id
_entity_poly.type
_entity_poly.pdbx_seq_one_letter_code
_entity_poly.pdbx_strand_id
1 'polypeptide(L)'
;MKVWHIVPKNDILIPVDGGRSVTVASIAADLAGHAWHVRTESPYAIGDMDLLRDRVSRKLGLDGTVSVEHRVTSVFHGGDMSLAVPDNDPLRQVADISTDDMEGYGIPHEDCYDSIYDVDDELYADEDYKKACHSASQPGTGSTRTGGKASGTKTGGDSRVWMGRAFGGDAVAINDVLGEEQNDVILKGKVVKVEFRELKSKRILLTFQMADSTNGISAKKFLDVSNQGGGGKFRRKNTLTPEEYDNLVKKLKPGVYVRVHGNIQYDNYQNDYVLMAYDMMEADGGTVEREDHNPTPRVELHLHTVMSDMDALITVKQLIKTIKKWGHPAVAVTDHGVVQSFPLLQEISTDKTNNVKVIYGMEGYLFDDKIDQSYHIIILAKNQIGIRNLYKLVSISHLKYIYRGRPRIPRAVLSEYREGLILGSACEAGELVRSMVQKKLPYEELKKIASFYDYLEIQPLTNNGFLVREGFVADEEGLRDINRTILKLGDDLGKLTVATCDAHFMNPEDKIYREILMTGKGFKDAEFQPDLYLRTTDEMLAEFAYLGEERAREVVITNPNKINDMIDDCRPVPKETLYFPQIAGSSEALKNMCYKKAHEIYGDPLPKIVEDRLEEEFTSILGHGFGV
;
A
#
# COMPACT_ATOMS: atom_id res chain seq x y z
N MET A 1 -7.04 -16.25 42.96
CA MET A 1 -6.23 -17.11 42.06
C MET A 1 -5.73 -16.27 40.92
N LYS A 2 -4.41 -16.11 40.77
CA LYS A 2 -3.85 -15.46 39.57
C LYS A 2 -3.54 -16.56 38.59
N VAL A 3 -4.36 -16.71 37.58
CA VAL A 3 -4.10 -17.59 36.43
C VAL A 3 -3.35 -16.77 35.39
N TRP A 4 -2.18 -17.21 34.98
CA TRP A 4 -1.39 -16.59 33.94
C TRP A 4 -1.79 -17.19 32.58
N HIS A 5 -2.15 -16.34 31.63
CA HIS A 5 -2.41 -16.74 30.25
C HIS A 5 -1.24 -16.34 29.37
N ILE A 6 -0.68 -17.30 28.67
CA ILE A 6 0.41 -17.09 27.70
C ILE A 6 -0.11 -17.48 26.33
N VAL A 7 -0.08 -16.56 25.38
CA VAL A 7 -0.29 -16.85 23.97
C VAL A 7 1.10 -16.90 23.32
N PRO A 8 1.49 -18.02 22.70
CA PRO A 8 2.79 -18.09 22.04
C PRO A 8 2.92 -17.03 20.94
N LYS A 9 4.04 -16.32 20.89
CA LYS A 9 4.33 -15.35 19.81
C LYS A 9 4.63 -16.02 18.44
N ASN A 10 5.01 -17.30 18.46
CA ASN A 10 5.27 -18.11 17.27
C ASN A 10 4.50 -19.42 17.39
N ASP A 11 4.11 -20.00 16.26
CA ASP A 11 3.42 -21.28 16.22
C ASP A 11 4.29 -22.39 16.84
N ILE A 12 3.82 -22.92 17.97
CA ILE A 12 4.41 -24.10 18.57
C ILE A 12 3.69 -25.31 18.01
N LEU A 13 4.36 -26.02 17.10
CA LEU A 13 3.81 -27.21 16.48
C LEU A 13 4.15 -28.47 17.30
N ILE A 14 3.12 -29.23 17.66
CA ILE A 14 3.23 -30.51 18.32
C ILE A 14 2.95 -31.62 17.29
N PRO A 15 3.96 -32.41 16.90
CA PRO A 15 3.76 -33.49 15.92
C PRO A 15 2.82 -34.57 16.49
N VAL A 16 1.87 -35.00 15.66
CA VAL A 16 0.96 -36.12 15.92
C VAL A 16 1.16 -37.20 14.84
N ASP A 17 0.42 -38.30 14.91
CA ASP A 17 0.65 -39.42 13.98
C ASP A 17 0.29 -39.07 12.54
N GLY A 18 0.95 -39.73 11.58
CA GLY A 18 0.72 -39.55 10.15
C GLY A 18 1.33 -38.29 9.55
N GLY A 19 2.38 -37.72 10.17
CA GLY A 19 3.07 -36.52 9.65
C GLY A 19 2.32 -35.21 9.91
N ARG A 20 1.24 -35.24 10.67
CA ARG A 20 0.41 -34.08 11.02
C ARG A 20 0.94 -33.42 12.29
N SER A 21 0.56 -32.17 12.50
CA SER A 21 0.90 -31.39 13.72
C SER A 21 -0.31 -30.59 14.19
N VAL A 22 -0.38 -30.32 15.51
CA VAL A 22 -1.35 -29.39 16.09
C VAL A 22 -0.62 -28.14 16.57
N THR A 23 -1.30 -27.00 16.51
CA THR A 23 -0.76 -25.71 16.96
C THR A 23 -1.17 -25.46 18.41
N VAL A 24 -0.28 -24.95 19.26
CA VAL A 24 -0.59 -24.51 20.60
C VAL A 24 -1.18 -23.10 20.54
N ALA A 25 -2.47 -22.97 20.79
CA ALA A 25 -3.18 -21.69 20.75
C ALA A 25 -3.00 -20.85 22.03
N SER A 26 -3.01 -21.51 23.21
CA SER A 26 -2.77 -20.82 24.47
C SER A 26 -2.32 -21.77 25.57
N ILE A 27 -1.62 -21.22 26.58
CA ILE A 27 -1.19 -21.92 27.77
C ILE A 27 -1.66 -21.12 29.01
N ALA A 28 -2.38 -21.74 29.91
CA ALA A 28 -2.74 -21.13 31.18
C ALA A 28 -2.10 -21.92 32.35
N ALA A 29 -1.51 -21.22 33.28
CA ALA A 29 -0.86 -21.82 34.45
C ALA A 29 -1.59 -21.48 35.74
N ASP A 30 -1.99 -22.47 36.50
CA ASP A 30 -2.38 -22.34 37.92
C ASP A 30 -1.17 -22.66 38.78
N LEU A 31 -0.46 -21.62 39.22
CA LEU A 31 0.74 -21.76 40.04
C LEU A 31 0.47 -22.28 41.45
N ALA A 32 -0.76 -22.15 41.95
CA ALA A 32 -1.14 -22.65 43.27
C ALA A 32 -1.43 -24.16 43.28
N GLY A 33 -1.94 -24.67 42.16
CA GLY A 33 -2.29 -26.09 41.98
C GLY A 33 -1.26 -26.91 41.23
N HIS A 34 -0.13 -26.31 40.77
CA HIS A 34 0.84 -26.94 39.86
C HIS A 34 0.16 -27.58 38.63
N ALA A 35 -0.82 -26.86 38.05
CA ALA A 35 -1.61 -27.35 36.94
C ALA A 35 -1.42 -26.45 35.72
N TRP A 36 -1.36 -27.09 34.54
CA TRP A 36 -1.25 -26.44 33.24
C TRP A 36 -2.48 -26.76 32.39
N HIS A 37 -3.05 -25.76 31.79
CA HIS A 37 -4.13 -25.91 30.81
C HIS A 37 -3.64 -25.44 29.46
N VAL A 38 -3.48 -26.36 28.51
CA VAL A 38 -2.98 -26.08 27.17
C VAL A 38 -4.11 -26.23 26.19
N ARG A 39 -4.38 -25.20 25.42
CA ARG A 39 -5.30 -25.26 24.27
C ARG A 39 -4.52 -25.48 23.00
N THR A 40 -4.90 -26.50 22.24
CA THR A 40 -4.34 -26.79 20.92
C THR A 40 -5.44 -26.72 19.86
N GLU A 41 -5.06 -26.39 18.62
CA GLU A 41 -5.97 -26.29 17.48
C GLU A 41 -5.41 -27.04 16.27
N SER A 42 -6.29 -27.65 15.48
CA SER A 42 -5.95 -28.19 14.17
C SER A 42 -7.23 -28.37 13.31
N PRO A 43 -7.11 -28.51 11.99
CA PRO A 43 -8.26 -28.75 11.12
C PRO A 43 -8.81 -30.20 11.20
N TYR A 44 -8.22 -31.06 12.00
CA TYR A 44 -8.63 -32.48 12.11
C TYR A 44 -8.79 -32.90 13.58
N ALA A 45 -9.66 -33.87 13.83
CA ALA A 45 -9.88 -34.42 15.16
C ALA A 45 -8.70 -35.32 15.58
N ILE A 46 -8.32 -35.23 16.86
CA ILE A 46 -7.31 -36.08 17.47
C ILE A 46 -8.00 -37.25 18.18
N GLY A 47 -7.71 -38.47 17.73
CA GLY A 47 -8.32 -39.68 18.30
C GLY A 47 -7.76 -40.09 19.64
N ASP A 48 -6.48 -39.79 19.92
CA ASP A 48 -5.79 -40.12 21.18
C ASP A 48 -5.36 -38.85 21.90
N MET A 49 -6.20 -38.38 22.81
CA MET A 49 -5.97 -37.19 23.61
C MET A 49 -4.91 -37.42 24.71
N ASP A 50 -4.68 -38.63 25.17
CA ASP A 50 -3.65 -38.94 26.16
C ASP A 50 -2.26 -38.87 25.52
N LEU A 51 -2.12 -39.38 24.30
CA LEU A 51 -0.90 -39.24 23.53
C LEU A 51 -0.60 -37.76 23.19
N LEU A 52 -1.64 -36.98 22.83
CA LEU A 52 -1.48 -35.54 22.60
C LEU A 52 -0.99 -34.83 23.87
N ARG A 53 -1.58 -35.11 25.03
CA ARG A 53 -1.18 -34.53 26.31
C ARG A 53 0.28 -34.82 26.63
N ASP A 54 0.72 -36.06 26.47
CA ASP A 54 2.10 -36.47 26.70
C ASP A 54 3.09 -35.75 25.74
N ARG A 55 2.72 -35.58 24.52
CA ARG A 55 3.55 -34.85 23.51
C ARG A 55 3.61 -33.36 23.81
N VAL A 56 2.49 -32.75 24.24
CA VAL A 56 2.41 -31.36 24.70
C VAL A 56 3.31 -31.15 25.90
N SER A 57 3.15 -31.97 26.95
CA SER A 57 3.99 -31.91 28.17
C SER A 57 5.48 -31.96 27.84
N ARG A 58 5.90 -32.93 27.05
CA ARG A 58 7.31 -33.11 26.66
C ARG A 58 7.85 -31.94 25.81
N LYS A 59 7.06 -31.47 24.81
CA LYS A 59 7.50 -30.39 23.94
C LYS A 59 7.64 -29.06 24.65
N LEU A 60 6.75 -28.76 25.59
CA LEU A 60 6.72 -27.52 26.35
C LEU A 60 7.50 -27.62 27.68
N GLY A 61 8.01 -28.80 28.07
CA GLY A 61 8.76 -29.00 29.31
C GLY A 61 7.92 -28.72 30.55
N LEU A 62 6.62 -29.11 30.57
CA LEU A 62 5.69 -28.79 31.64
C LEU A 62 5.74 -29.89 32.72
N ASP A 63 6.04 -29.48 33.96
CA ASP A 63 6.00 -30.34 35.15
C ASP A 63 4.67 -30.16 35.89
N GLY A 64 4.10 -31.26 36.44
CA GLY A 64 2.83 -31.23 37.17
C GLY A 64 1.65 -31.75 36.35
N THR A 65 0.43 -31.40 36.77
CA THR A 65 -0.79 -31.82 36.08
C THR A 65 -1.01 -31.02 34.80
N VAL A 66 -1.03 -31.70 33.65
CA VAL A 66 -1.29 -31.06 32.36
C VAL A 66 -2.64 -31.51 31.84
N SER A 67 -3.54 -30.56 31.56
CA SER A 67 -4.77 -30.79 30.83
C SER A 67 -4.67 -30.17 29.44
N VAL A 68 -5.12 -30.89 28.41
CA VAL A 68 -5.12 -30.42 27.05
C VAL A 68 -6.55 -30.36 26.52
N GLU A 69 -6.97 -29.19 26.09
CA GLU A 69 -8.20 -28.99 25.29
C GLU A 69 -7.81 -28.87 23.83
N HIS A 70 -8.33 -29.78 23.00
CA HIS A 70 -8.11 -29.71 21.56
C HIS A 70 -9.37 -29.20 20.88
N ARG A 71 -9.22 -28.11 20.10
CA ARG A 71 -10.28 -27.54 19.29
C ARG A 71 -10.02 -27.89 17.83
N VAL A 72 -10.97 -28.57 17.22
CA VAL A 72 -10.99 -28.69 15.77
C VAL A 72 -11.43 -27.32 15.22
N THR A 73 -10.52 -26.64 14.57
CA THR A 73 -10.88 -25.45 13.79
C THR A 73 -11.60 -25.97 12.56
N SER A 74 -12.93 -25.94 12.59
CA SER A 74 -13.72 -26.38 11.46
C SER A 74 -13.34 -25.55 10.23
N VAL A 75 -12.66 -26.17 9.29
CA VAL A 75 -12.92 -25.89 7.88
C VAL A 75 -14.42 -26.09 7.73
N PHE A 76 -15.13 -25.07 7.28
CA PHE A 76 -16.58 -25.11 7.06
C PHE A 76 -16.93 -26.35 6.25
N HIS A 77 -17.36 -27.42 6.91
CA HIS A 77 -18.13 -28.47 6.28
C HIS A 77 -19.57 -27.95 6.25
N GLY A 78 -20.04 -27.64 5.05
CA GLY A 78 -21.42 -27.24 4.79
C GLY A 78 -22.38 -28.26 5.38
N GLY A 79 -22.92 -27.93 6.54
CA GLY A 79 -24.06 -28.54 7.17
C GLY A 79 -25.16 -27.51 7.25
N ASP A 80 -26.17 -27.64 6.39
CA ASP A 80 -27.49 -27.03 6.43
C ASP A 80 -27.59 -25.56 6.99
N MET A 81 -27.16 -24.60 6.17
CA MET A 81 -27.84 -23.33 6.08
C MET A 81 -28.36 -23.16 4.65
N SER A 82 -29.55 -23.65 4.40
CA SER A 82 -30.29 -23.38 3.17
C SER A 82 -30.72 -21.89 3.18
N LEU A 83 -29.81 -21.02 2.76
CA LEU A 83 -30.21 -19.75 2.18
C LEU A 83 -30.95 -20.12 0.89
N ALA A 84 -32.23 -19.75 0.80
CA ALA A 84 -33.03 -19.91 -0.40
C ALA A 84 -32.45 -18.98 -1.50
N VAL A 85 -31.46 -19.49 -2.22
CA VAL A 85 -30.92 -18.87 -3.42
C VAL A 85 -31.75 -19.40 -4.59
N PRO A 86 -32.21 -18.54 -5.52
CA PRO A 86 -32.96 -18.97 -6.69
C PRO A 86 -32.17 -20.00 -7.50
N ASP A 87 -32.85 -21.00 -8.07
CA ASP A 87 -32.25 -22.15 -8.76
C ASP A 87 -31.33 -21.83 -9.94
N ASN A 88 -31.26 -20.59 -10.39
CA ASN A 88 -30.43 -20.13 -11.52
C ASN A 88 -29.32 -19.16 -11.12
N ASP A 89 -28.93 -19.08 -9.85
CA ASP A 89 -27.81 -18.20 -9.45
C ASP A 89 -26.46 -18.94 -9.64
N PRO A 90 -25.52 -18.41 -10.43
CA PRO A 90 -24.18 -18.99 -10.62
C PRO A 90 -23.39 -19.18 -9.32
N LEU A 91 -23.76 -18.50 -8.23
CA LEU A 91 -23.14 -18.65 -6.91
C LEU A 91 -23.47 -19.98 -6.23
N ARG A 92 -24.50 -20.72 -6.71
CA ARG A 92 -24.86 -22.04 -6.14
C ARG A 92 -23.81 -23.12 -6.42
N GLN A 93 -22.99 -22.97 -7.46
CA GLN A 93 -21.89 -23.89 -7.79
C GLN A 93 -20.64 -23.71 -6.91
N VAL A 94 -20.62 -22.70 -6.02
CA VAL A 94 -19.48 -22.43 -5.12
C VAL A 94 -19.43 -23.40 -3.93
N ALA A 95 -20.51 -24.11 -3.62
CA ALA A 95 -20.63 -24.96 -2.44
C ALA A 95 -19.98 -26.37 -2.57
N ASP A 96 -19.59 -26.78 -3.78
CA ASP A 96 -19.10 -28.13 -4.06
C ASP A 96 -17.59 -28.23 -4.39
N ILE A 97 -16.75 -27.38 -3.78
CA ILE A 97 -15.28 -27.53 -3.94
C ILE A 97 -14.76 -28.45 -2.84
N SER A 98 -14.21 -29.63 -3.25
CA SER A 98 -13.55 -30.55 -2.34
C SER A 98 -12.28 -29.95 -1.74
N THR A 99 -12.03 -30.27 -0.47
CA THR A 99 -10.96 -29.73 0.37
C THR A 99 -9.55 -30.26 0.04
N ASP A 100 -9.39 -31.07 -1.01
CA ASP A 100 -8.10 -31.70 -1.32
C ASP A 100 -7.09 -30.81 -2.07
N ASP A 101 -7.50 -29.61 -2.49
CA ASP A 101 -6.66 -28.72 -3.31
C ASP A 101 -6.02 -27.55 -2.52
N MET A 102 -6.08 -27.52 -1.19
CA MET A 102 -5.59 -26.40 -0.38
C MET A 102 -4.33 -26.68 0.46
N GLU A 103 -3.46 -27.58 0.05
CA GLU A 103 -2.14 -27.70 0.68
C GLU A 103 -1.14 -26.68 0.05
N GLY A 104 -0.76 -25.66 0.82
CA GLY A 104 0.49 -24.97 0.56
C GLY A 104 0.53 -23.45 0.48
N TYR A 105 -0.25 -22.67 1.23
CA TYR A 105 0.00 -21.24 1.33
C TYR A 105 -0.11 -20.73 2.77
N GLY A 106 1.07 -20.49 3.38
CA GLY A 106 1.18 -19.66 4.57
C GLY A 106 0.90 -18.20 4.20
N ILE A 107 -0.21 -17.64 4.67
CA ILE A 107 -0.48 -16.21 4.65
C ILE A 107 0.27 -15.60 5.83
N PRO A 108 1.13 -14.59 5.67
CA PRO A 108 1.64 -13.82 6.79
C PRO A 108 0.48 -13.04 7.40
N HIS A 109 0.18 -13.28 8.66
CA HIS A 109 -0.81 -12.50 9.41
C HIS A 109 -0.34 -11.07 9.64
N GLU A 110 -1.25 -10.11 9.38
CA GLU A 110 -1.12 -8.66 9.57
C GLU A 110 -1.16 -8.20 11.04
N ASP A 111 -0.52 -8.89 11.97
CA ASP A 111 -0.53 -8.47 13.39
C ASP A 111 0.84 -7.97 13.90
N CYS A 112 1.73 -7.52 13.03
CA CYS A 112 3.07 -7.06 13.42
C CYS A 112 3.22 -5.55 13.65
N TYR A 113 2.16 -4.73 13.64
CA TYR A 113 2.33 -3.28 13.68
C TYR A 113 2.15 -2.60 15.04
N ASP A 114 1.55 -3.23 16.05
CA ASP A 114 1.22 -2.55 17.31
C ASP A 114 2.18 -2.79 18.48
N SER A 115 3.18 -3.68 18.38
CA SER A 115 4.04 -4.03 19.52
C SER A 115 5.50 -3.54 19.45
N ILE A 116 5.88 -2.78 18.41
CA ILE A 116 7.28 -2.34 18.21
C ILE A 116 7.61 -1.02 18.95
N TYR A 117 6.63 -0.38 19.61
CA TYR A 117 6.76 1.02 20.02
C TYR A 117 6.82 1.29 21.54
N ASP A 118 6.99 0.29 22.39
CA ASP A 118 7.34 0.52 23.80
C ASP A 118 8.86 0.50 24.00
N VAL A 119 9.51 1.56 23.57
CA VAL A 119 10.94 1.80 23.85
C VAL A 119 11.03 2.51 25.19
N ASP A 120 11.57 1.85 26.19
CA ASP A 120 11.90 2.49 27.46
C ASP A 120 13.00 3.54 27.25
N ASP A 121 12.82 4.72 27.87
CA ASP A 121 13.80 5.81 27.92
C ASP A 121 15.19 5.37 28.43
N GLU A 122 15.26 4.25 29.14
CA GLU A 122 16.51 3.67 29.67
C GLU A 122 17.48 3.20 28.58
N LEU A 123 16.98 2.80 27.38
CA LEU A 123 17.83 2.38 26.27
C LEU A 123 18.65 3.52 25.65
N TYR A 124 18.18 4.77 25.80
CA TYR A 124 18.89 5.97 25.36
C TYR A 124 19.59 6.73 26.48
N ALA A 125 19.57 6.18 27.69
CA ALA A 125 20.21 6.74 28.87
C ALA A 125 21.67 6.28 29.05
N ASP A 126 22.20 5.48 28.13
CA ASP A 126 23.56 4.97 28.18
C ASP A 126 24.59 6.10 28.23
N GLU A 127 25.54 5.99 29.16
CA GLU A 127 26.57 7.01 29.37
C GLU A 127 27.49 7.19 28.15
N ASP A 128 27.66 6.16 27.32
CA ASP A 128 28.46 6.25 26.10
C ASP A 128 27.75 7.05 25.02
N TYR A 129 26.41 6.98 24.94
CA TYR A 129 25.62 7.85 24.07
C TYR A 129 25.69 9.33 24.51
N LYS A 130 25.68 9.59 25.82
CA LYS A 130 25.89 10.92 26.39
C LYS A 130 27.31 11.44 26.11
N LYS A 131 28.33 10.56 26.15
CA LYS A 131 29.71 10.92 25.81
C LYS A 131 29.89 11.28 24.32
N ALA A 132 29.26 10.54 23.40
CA ALA A 132 29.26 10.87 21.98
C ALA A 132 28.68 12.26 21.70
N CYS A 133 27.59 12.61 22.39
CA CYS A 133 27.01 13.96 22.30
C CYS A 133 27.86 15.05 22.97
N HIS A 134 28.74 14.68 23.96
CA HIS A 134 29.60 15.64 24.66
C HIS A 134 30.98 15.79 24.02
N SER A 135 31.54 14.76 23.36
CA SER A 135 32.84 14.80 22.71
C SER A 135 32.87 15.72 21.47
N ALA A 136 31.70 15.96 20.85
CA ALA A 136 31.57 16.92 19.75
C ALA A 136 31.67 18.41 20.18
N SER A 137 31.92 18.71 21.46
CA SER A 137 31.95 20.06 21.98
C SER A 137 33.33 20.60 22.40
N GLN A 138 34.42 19.89 22.12
CA GLN A 138 35.77 20.43 22.35
C GLN A 138 36.41 20.91 21.03
N PRO A 139 36.87 22.16 20.95
CA PRO A 139 37.55 22.67 19.75
C PRO A 139 38.98 22.15 19.70
N GLY A 140 39.30 21.41 18.66
CA GLY A 140 40.68 21.07 18.32
C GLY A 140 41.50 22.32 18.04
N THR A 141 42.62 22.45 18.72
CA THR A 141 43.58 23.51 18.57
C THR A 141 44.39 23.40 17.29
N GLY A 142 44.36 24.45 16.48
CA GLY A 142 45.51 24.92 15.74
C GLY A 142 45.66 24.54 14.28
N SER A 143 45.27 25.42 13.38
CA SER A 143 46.04 25.75 12.19
C SER A 143 45.72 27.18 11.74
N THR A 144 46.77 27.87 11.41
CA THR A 144 46.90 29.30 11.18
C THR A 144 46.11 29.84 9.98
N ARG A 145 45.49 30.98 10.20
CA ARG A 145 44.71 31.76 9.22
C ARG A 145 45.49 32.88 8.60
N THR A 146 45.31 33.11 7.33
CA THR A 146 45.46 34.40 6.68
C THR A 146 44.08 35.07 6.56
N GLY A 147 44.02 36.35 6.96
CA GLY A 147 42.79 37.06 7.19
C GLY A 147 42.17 37.70 5.95
N GLY A 148 40.86 37.82 5.98
CA GLY A 148 40.08 38.77 5.19
C GLY A 148 38.94 39.30 6.06
N LYS A 149 39.01 40.60 6.43
CA LYS A 149 37.95 41.32 7.14
C LYS A 149 36.79 41.59 6.19
N ALA A 150 35.58 41.18 6.54
CA ALA A 150 34.36 41.78 6.05
C ALA A 150 33.45 42.13 7.24
N SER A 151 32.94 43.33 7.22
CA SER A 151 32.21 44.03 8.27
C SER A 151 30.84 43.45 8.54
N GLY A 152 30.43 43.48 9.80
CA GLY A 152 29.13 43.01 10.24
C GLY A 152 27.97 43.90 9.86
N THR A 153 26.87 43.27 9.54
CA THR A 153 25.53 43.82 9.69
C THR A 153 24.68 42.77 10.42
N LYS A 154 24.10 43.18 11.54
CA LYS A 154 23.06 42.42 12.24
C LYS A 154 21.82 42.40 11.35
N THR A 155 21.45 41.26 10.83
CA THR A 155 20.16 41.07 10.16
C THR A 155 19.54 39.76 10.61
N GLY A 156 18.23 39.74 10.65
CA GLY A 156 17.36 38.70 11.10
C GLY A 156 17.73 37.28 10.60
N GLY A 157 17.34 36.28 11.35
CA GLY A 157 17.66 34.89 11.06
C GLY A 157 17.28 34.52 9.61
N ASP A 158 18.14 33.77 8.95
CA ASP A 158 17.88 33.25 7.61
C ASP A 158 16.59 32.41 7.68
N SER A 159 15.55 32.83 6.95
CA SER A 159 14.23 32.19 6.94
C SER A 159 14.26 30.74 6.46
N ARG A 160 15.36 30.33 5.85
CA ARG A 160 15.60 28.95 5.39
C ARG A 160 16.08 28.00 6.49
N VAL A 161 16.51 28.52 7.65
CA VAL A 161 16.91 27.65 8.78
C VAL A 161 15.66 27.19 9.52
N TRP A 162 15.46 25.88 9.60
CA TRP A 162 14.33 25.31 10.31
C TRP A 162 14.71 24.80 11.70
N MET A 163 15.96 24.38 11.88
CA MET A 163 16.48 23.89 13.15
C MET A 163 17.99 24.15 13.24
N GLY A 164 18.48 24.54 14.41
CA GLY A 164 19.90 24.74 14.67
C GLY A 164 20.45 26.02 14.09
N ARG A 165 21.54 25.97 13.32
CA ARG A 165 22.27 27.11 12.75
C ARG A 165 22.32 27.02 11.23
N ALA A 166 22.48 28.16 10.58
CA ALA A 166 22.83 28.17 9.16
C ALA A 166 24.24 27.56 8.96
N PHE A 167 24.35 26.69 7.96
CA PHE A 167 25.60 26.02 7.57
C PHE A 167 25.79 26.09 6.06
N GLY A 168 27.06 26.04 5.64
CA GLY A 168 27.46 25.95 4.23
C GLY A 168 28.26 24.68 3.99
N GLY A 169 28.64 24.44 2.77
CA GLY A 169 29.38 23.25 2.33
C GLY A 169 28.61 22.49 1.26
N ASP A 170 29.26 21.55 0.59
CA ASP A 170 28.62 20.73 -0.41
C ASP A 170 27.96 19.51 0.27
N ALA A 171 26.79 19.12 -0.21
CA ALA A 171 26.14 17.90 0.23
C ALA A 171 26.79 16.70 -0.48
N VAL A 172 27.01 15.63 0.27
CA VAL A 172 27.47 14.34 -0.27
C VAL A 172 26.26 13.45 -0.59
N ALA A 173 26.42 12.49 -1.48
CA ALA A 173 25.38 11.54 -1.80
C ALA A 173 25.10 10.60 -0.61
N ILE A 174 23.83 10.27 -0.39
CA ILE A 174 23.44 9.39 0.73
C ILE A 174 24.14 8.03 0.60
N ASN A 175 24.27 7.49 -0.61
CA ASN A 175 24.93 6.21 -0.84
C ASN A 175 26.42 6.20 -0.42
N ASP A 176 27.08 7.36 -0.45
CA ASP A 176 28.52 7.47 -0.14
C ASP A 176 28.79 7.49 1.38
N VAL A 177 27.74 7.62 2.20
CA VAL A 177 27.86 7.67 3.66
C VAL A 177 27.26 6.46 4.38
N LEU A 178 26.69 5.51 3.62
CA LEU A 178 26.14 4.28 4.19
C LEU A 178 27.25 3.26 4.46
N GLY A 179 27.11 2.54 5.58
CA GLY A 179 28.00 1.41 5.92
C GLY A 179 29.14 1.74 6.89
N GLU A 180 29.38 3.01 7.24
CA GLU A 180 30.39 3.41 8.24
C GLU A 180 29.99 4.67 8.99
N GLU A 181 30.49 4.83 10.22
CA GLU A 181 30.28 6.04 11.01
C GLU A 181 31.10 7.20 10.44
N GLN A 182 30.43 8.34 10.22
CA GLN A 182 31.04 9.54 9.68
C GLN A 182 30.61 10.78 10.46
N ASN A 183 31.53 11.70 10.69
CA ASN A 183 31.27 12.94 11.38
C ASN A 183 31.20 14.13 10.42
N ASP A 184 30.42 15.14 10.79
CA ASP A 184 30.35 16.43 10.09
C ASP A 184 29.91 16.31 8.63
N VAL A 185 28.86 15.47 8.38
CA VAL A 185 28.31 15.22 7.05
C VAL A 185 27.18 16.19 6.76
N ILE A 186 27.08 16.62 5.52
CA ILE A 186 25.93 17.36 5.00
C ILE A 186 25.24 16.52 3.94
N LEU A 187 23.97 16.16 4.20
CA LEU A 187 23.13 15.47 3.25
C LEU A 187 22.05 16.41 2.70
N LYS A 188 21.67 16.21 1.45
CA LYS A 188 20.54 16.88 0.81
C LYS A 188 19.61 15.83 0.25
N GLY A 189 18.32 15.92 0.59
CA GLY A 189 17.35 14.94 0.08
C GLY A 189 15.90 15.40 0.28
N LYS A 190 15.01 14.66 -0.35
CA LYS A 190 13.56 14.78 -0.21
C LYS A 190 13.10 14.03 1.02
N VAL A 191 12.33 14.67 1.86
CA VAL A 191 11.73 14.05 3.04
C VAL A 191 10.60 13.11 2.61
N VAL A 192 10.68 11.87 3.06
CA VAL A 192 9.72 10.79 2.72
C VAL A 192 8.70 10.59 3.82
N LYS A 193 9.17 10.52 5.06
CA LYS A 193 8.35 10.30 6.26
C LYS A 193 8.83 11.19 7.39
N VAL A 194 7.93 11.64 8.25
CA VAL A 194 8.25 12.43 9.45
C VAL A 194 7.40 11.96 10.60
N GLU A 195 8.01 11.83 11.77
CA GLU A 195 7.36 11.45 13.00
C GLU A 195 7.92 12.31 14.15
N PHE A 196 7.01 12.86 14.98
CA PHE A 196 7.33 13.55 16.22
C PHE A 196 6.72 12.77 17.38
N ARG A 197 7.55 12.20 18.23
CA ARG A 197 7.12 11.39 19.36
C ARG A 197 7.56 12.01 20.68
N GLU A 198 6.64 12.24 21.60
CA GLU A 198 6.96 12.66 22.95
C GLU A 198 7.40 11.45 23.79
N LEU A 199 8.56 11.56 24.43
CA LEU A 199 9.15 10.54 25.29
C LEU A 199 8.71 10.72 26.75
N LYS A 200 8.84 9.68 27.57
CA LYS A 200 8.58 9.74 29.04
C LYS A 200 9.38 10.85 29.75
N SER A 201 10.55 11.20 29.22
CA SER A 201 11.40 12.31 29.67
C SER A 201 10.87 13.70 29.30
N LYS A 202 9.71 13.82 28.67
CA LYS A 202 9.13 15.05 28.10
C LYS A 202 9.98 15.68 26.98
N ARG A 203 10.94 14.94 26.44
CA ARG A 203 11.66 15.32 25.22
C ARG A 203 10.89 14.84 24.01
N ILE A 204 11.06 15.49 22.87
CA ILE A 204 10.47 15.06 21.61
C ILE A 204 11.56 14.39 20.78
N LEU A 205 11.31 13.15 20.38
CA LEU A 205 12.11 12.47 19.37
C LEU A 205 11.51 12.81 17.99
N LEU A 206 12.27 13.56 17.22
CA LEU A 206 12.02 13.74 15.80
C LEU A 206 12.73 12.62 15.04
N THR A 207 11.98 11.84 14.28
CA THR A 207 12.50 10.88 13.31
C THR A 207 11.97 11.24 11.95
N PHE A 208 12.82 11.27 10.95
CA PHE A 208 12.37 11.46 9.57
C PHE A 208 13.25 10.65 8.61
N GLN A 209 12.66 10.25 7.52
CA GLN A 209 13.35 9.57 6.43
C GLN A 209 13.55 10.55 5.29
N MET A 210 14.72 10.55 4.72
CA MET A 210 15.03 11.36 3.55
C MET A 210 15.78 10.52 2.51
N ALA A 211 15.59 10.88 1.24
CA ALA A 211 16.24 10.20 0.12
C ALA A 211 16.74 11.23 -0.90
N ASP A 212 17.82 10.88 -1.58
CA ASP A 212 18.30 11.56 -2.78
C ASP A 212 18.17 10.63 -4.00
N SER A 213 18.83 10.94 -5.10
CA SER A 213 18.85 10.09 -6.30
C SER A 213 19.69 8.81 -6.16
N THR A 214 20.40 8.63 -5.05
CA THR A 214 21.32 7.53 -4.83
C THR A 214 20.83 6.52 -3.81
N ASN A 215 20.24 6.99 -2.70
CA ASN A 215 19.74 6.13 -1.63
C ASN A 215 18.83 6.90 -0.66
N GLY A 216 18.35 6.21 0.39
CA GLY A 216 17.58 6.77 1.52
C GLY A 216 18.27 6.54 2.86
N ILE A 217 18.03 7.44 3.82
CA ILE A 217 18.55 7.33 5.18
C ILE A 217 17.52 7.82 6.20
N SER A 218 17.48 7.17 7.37
CA SER A 218 16.73 7.66 8.53
C SER A 218 17.55 8.72 9.27
N ALA A 219 16.89 9.79 9.68
CA ALA A 219 17.50 10.85 10.48
C ALA A 219 16.77 11.00 11.82
N LYS A 220 17.53 11.25 12.89
CA LYS A 220 17.00 11.39 14.26
C LYS A 220 17.49 12.67 14.92
N LYS A 221 16.63 13.26 15.77
CA LYS A 221 16.97 14.39 16.63
C LYS A 221 16.14 14.39 17.90
N PHE A 222 16.79 14.54 19.04
CA PHE A 222 16.12 14.81 20.33
C PHE A 222 15.94 16.31 20.53
N LEU A 223 14.70 16.74 20.73
CA LEU A 223 14.33 18.15 20.89
C LEU A 223 13.83 18.39 22.33
N ASP A 224 14.29 19.47 22.93
CA ASP A 224 13.73 20.02 24.15
C ASP A 224 12.87 21.22 23.77
N VAL A 225 11.60 21.26 24.19
CA VAL A 225 10.71 22.41 23.97
C VAL A 225 10.48 23.10 25.30
N SER A 226 10.84 24.39 25.41
CA SER A 226 10.66 25.12 26.65
C SER A 226 10.27 26.58 26.42
N ASN A 227 9.35 27.06 27.26
CA ASN A 227 8.89 28.48 27.27
C ASN A 227 9.92 29.46 27.83
N GLN A 228 11.06 28.99 28.37
CA GLN A 228 12.08 29.86 28.89
C GLN A 228 12.93 30.45 27.75
N GLY A 229 12.36 31.42 27.05
CA GLY A 229 13.08 32.37 26.24
C GLY A 229 13.93 33.28 27.14
N GLY A 230 14.87 32.70 27.89
CA GLY A 230 15.81 33.46 28.69
C GLY A 230 16.82 34.13 27.79
N GLY A 231 16.84 35.45 27.78
CA GLY A 231 17.88 36.29 27.17
C GLY A 231 19.26 36.13 27.83
N GLY A 232 19.68 34.93 28.17
CA GLY A 232 20.94 34.57 28.75
C GLY A 232 21.88 33.91 27.74
N LYS A 233 23.18 34.17 27.86
CA LYS A 233 24.27 33.65 27.01
C LYS A 233 24.42 32.12 26.92
N PHE A 234 23.49 31.32 27.47
CA PHE A 234 23.54 29.86 27.51
C PHE A 234 22.21 29.24 27.09
N ARG A 235 21.84 29.34 25.80
CA ARG A 235 20.80 28.50 25.22
C ARG A 235 21.37 27.08 25.05
N ARG A 236 20.73 26.04 25.66
CA ARG A 236 21.13 24.66 25.42
C ARG A 236 20.96 24.34 23.93
N LYS A 237 21.95 23.69 23.34
CA LYS A 237 22.14 23.50 21.91
C LYS A 237 20.95 22.82 21.18
N ASN A 238 19.99 22.21 21.91
CA ASN A 238 18.86 21.43 21.38
C ASN A 238 17.48 21.94 21.82
N THR A 239 17.39 23.15 22.37
CA THR A 239 16.12 23.69 22.89
C THR A 239 15.43 24.57 21.86
N LEU A 240 14.20 24.26 21.51
CA LEU A 240 13.31 25.09 20.68
C LEU A 240 12.30 25.82 21.56
N THR A 241 11.89 27.00 21.15
CA THR A 241 10.67 27.62 21.69
C THR A 241 9.45 26.91 21.12
N PRO A 242 8.28 26.99 21.76
CA PRO A 242 7.04 26.41 21.20
C PRO A 242 6.74 26.91 19.79
N GLU A 243 6.98 28.20 19.52
CA GLU A 243 6.78 28.78 18.18
C GLU A 243 7.75 28.18 17.14
N GLU A 244 9.03 28.01 17.49
CA GLU A 244 10.02 27.36 16.62
C GLU A 244 9.66 25.90 16.36
N TYR A 245 9.15 25.18 17.38
CA TYR A 245 8.67 23.81 17.24
C TYR A 245 7.45 23.72 16.32
N ASP A 246 6.45 24.57 16.53
CA ASP A 246 5.25 24.62 15.67
C ASP A 246 5.61 24.97 14.20
N ASN A 247 6.59 25.85 14.00
CA ASN A 247 7.10 26.16 12.67
C ASN A 247 7.82 24.99 12.04
N LEU A 248 8.63 24.25 12.82
CA LEU A 248 9.30 23.03 12.33
C LEU A 248 8.27 21.97 11.91
N VAL A 249 7.27 21.71 12.75
CA VAL A 249 6.17 20.75 12.44
C VAL A 249 5.38 21.17 11.19
N LYS A 250 5.16 22.47 10.99
CA LYS A 250 4.46 22.98 9.80
C LYS A 250 5.29 22.84 8.52
N LYS A 251 6.60 23.04 8.60
CA LYS A 251 7.51 23.05 7.44
C LYS A 251 8.01 21.66 7.08
N LEU A 252 8.41 20.85 8.07
CA LEU A 252 8.97 19.53 7.84
C LEU A 252 7.84 18.52 7.57
N LYS A 253 7.62 18.22 6.31
CA LYS A 253 6.57 17.31 5.83
C LYS A 253 7.11 16.43 4.71
N PRO A 254 6.50 15.27 4.44
CA PRO A 254 6.82 14.51 3.25
C PRO A 254 6.72 15.36 1.98
N GLY A 255 7.69 15.19 1.10
CA GLY A 255 7.79 15.93 -0.16
C GLY A 255 8.70 17.15 -0.16
N VAL A 256 9.04 17.74 1.01
CA VAL A 256 9.95 18.89 1.07
C VAL A 256 11.40 18.45 0.93
N TYR A 257 12.24 19.34 0.39
CA TYR A 257 13.67 19.12 0.32
C TYR A 257 14.37 19.82 1.48
N VAL A 258 15.29 19.12 2.11
CA VAL A 258 16.08 19.61 3.23
C VAL A 258 17.56 19.38 3.01
N ARG A 259 18.38 20.29 3.56
CA ARG A 259 19.79 20.03 3.83
C ARG A 259 19.94 19.79 5.32
N VAL A 260 20.57 18.72 5.67
CA VAL A 260 20.77 18.31 7.06
C VAL A 260 22.24 18.11 7.32
N HIS A 261 22.73 18.76 8.36
CA HIS A 261 24.07 18.62 8.87
C HIS A 261 24.04 17.76 10.13
N GLY A 262 24.91 16.76 10.21
CA GLY A 262 24.92 15.82 11.33
C GLY A 262 26.07 14.82 11.28
N ASN A 263 25.93 13.73 12.05
CA ASN A 263 26.84 12.61 12.04
C ASN A 263 26.10 11.34 11.62
N ILE A 264 26.74 10.48 10.85
CA ILE A 264 26.25 9.11 10.61
C ILE A 264 26.74 8.26 11.76
N GLN A 265 25.81 7.53 12.40
CA GLN A 265 26.09 6.63 13.51
C GLN A 265 25.30 5.34 13.35
N TYR A 266 25.87 4.23 13.82
CA TYR A 266 25.14 2.97 13.87
C TYR A 266 24.11 3.01 14.99
N ASP A 267 22.86 2.76 14.69
CA ASP A 267 21.75 2.72 15.64
C ASP A 267 21.40 1.26 15.94
N ASN A 268 21.77 0.79 17.12
CA ASN A 268 21.52 -0.59 17.56
C ASN A 268 20.03 -0.97 17.62
N TYR A 269 19.14 0.02 17.71
CA TYR A 269 17.70 -0.21 17.75
C TYR A 269 17.11 -0.49 16.37
N GLN A 270 17.58 0.25 15.34
CA GLN A 270 17.16 0.03 13.95
C GLN A 270 18.06 -0.98 13.22
N ASN A 271 19.17 -1.40 13.85
CA ASN A 271 20.20 -2.22 13.24
C ASN A 271 20.70 -1.65 11.90
N ASP A 272 20.84 -0.32 11.83
CA ASP A 272 21.20 0.40 10.62
C ASP A 272 21.93 1.70 10.93
N TYR A 273 22.57 2.30 9.92
CA TYR A 273 23.19 3.61 10.02
C TYR A 273 22.15 4.71 9.92
N VAL A 274 22.16 5.68 10.86
CA VAL A 274 21.25 6.80 10.90
C VAL A 274 21.99 8.14 10.94
N LEU A 275 21.38 9.18 10.38
CA LEU A 275 21.87 10.54 10.48
C LEU A 275 21.40 11.17 11.80
N MET A 276 22.32 11.40 12.75
CA MET A 276 22.05 12.20 13.95
C MET A 276 22.09 13.67 13.58
N ALA A 277 20.92 14.26 13.35
CA ALA A 277 20.78 15.61 12.83
C ALA A 277 21.15 16.69 13.85
N TYR A 278 21.98 17.65 13.48
CA TYR A 278 22.33 18.84 14.29
C TYR A 278 21.59 20.07 13.82
N ASP A 279 21.72 20.38 12.55
CA ASP A 279 21.19 21.57 11.91
C ASP A 279 20.40 21.18 10.67
N MET A 280 19.33 21.91 10.36
CA MET A 280 18.46 21.64 9.22
C MET A 280 18.06 22.96 8.55
N MET A 281 18.17 22.97 7.24
CA MET A 281 17.77 24.10 6.40
C MET A 281 16.88 23.61 5.26
N GLU A 282 16.02 24.51 4.81
CA GLU A 282 15.34 24.36 3.54
C GLU A 282 16.36 24.21 2.42
N ALA A 283 16.20 23.19 1.61
CA ALA A 283 16.97 23.03 0.39
C ALA A 283 16.13 23.47 -0.80
N ASP A 284 16.78 24.14 -1.74
CA ASP A 284 16.20 24.30 -3.05
C ASP A 284 16.04 22.88 -3.63
N GLY A 285 14.85 22.35 -3.49
CA GLY A 285 14.46 21.08 -4.09
C GLY A 285 14.39 21.33 -5.57
N GLY A 286 15.32 20.76 -6.30
CA GLY A 286 15.37 20.92 -7.73
C GLY A 286 14.24 20.23 -8.49
N THR A 287 13.14 19.84 -7.87
CA THR A 287 11.95 19.44 -8.59
C THR A 287 11.13 20.69 -8.86
N VAL A 288 11.31 21.25 -10.04
CA VAL A 288 10.28 22.07 -10.67
C VAL A 288 9.01 21.25 -10.63
N GLU A 289 7.99 21.73 -9.93
CA GLU A 289 6.69 21.05 -9.87
C GLU A 289 6.20 20.93 -11.32
N ARG A 290 6.08 19.69 -11.80
CA ARG A 290 5.71 19.43 -13.18
C ARG A 290 4.30 19.94 -13.45
N GLU A 291 4.12 20.60 -14.58
CA GLU A 291 2.84 21.15 -15.02
C GLU A 291 2.56 20.70 -16.45
N ASP A 292 1.31 20.47 -16.76
CA ASP A 292 0.87 20.20 -18.11
C ASP A 292 0.29 21.48 -18.71
N HIS A 293 0.92 21.99 -19.75
CA HIS A 293 0.50 23.23 -20.42
C HIS A 293 -0.14 22.97 -21.79
N ASN A 294 -0.34 21.70 -22.14
CA ASN A 294 -0.93 21.37 -23.43
C ASN A 294 -2.39 21.86 -23.50
N PRO A 295 -2.80 22.59 -24.56
CA PRO A 295 -4.16 23.12 -24.67
C PRO A 295 -5.23 22.02 -24.78
N THR A 296 -4.83 20.79 -25.11
CA THR A 296 -5.71 19.62 -25.19
C THR A 296 -5.08 18.49 -24.38
N PRO A 297 -5.31 18.44 -23.07
CA PRO A 297 -4.69 17.43 -22.21
C PRO A 297 -5.15 16.01 -22.56
N ARG A 298 -4.27 15.06 -22.29
CA ARG A 298 -4.53 13.62 -22.46
C ARG A 298 -5.35 13.03 -21.33
N VAL A 299 -5.83 11.81 -21.51
CA VAL A 299 -6.38 10.97 -20.45
C VAL A 299 -5.44 9.79 -20.24
N GLU A 300 -5.03 9.53 -18.97
CA GLU A 300 -4.33 8.30 -18.65
C GLU A 300 -5.34 7.17 -18.47
N LEU A 301 -5.09 6.02 -19.13
CA LEU A 301 -5.98 4.86 -19.10
C LEU A 301 -5.37 3.63 -18.41
N HIS A 302 -4.10 3.71 -17.96
CA HIS A 302 -3.41 2.63 -17.27
C HIS A 302 -2.53 3.19 -16.14
N LEU A 303 -3.02 3.12 -14.90
CA LEU A 303 -2.36 3.69 -13.72
C LEU A 303 -2.66 2.87 -12.48
N HIS A 304 -1.63 2.70 -11.64
CA HIS A 304 -1.68 1.97 -10.38
C HIS A 304 -1.54 2.90 -9.18
N THR A 305 -2.35 2.63 -8.16
CA THR A 305 -2.24 3.30 -6.86
C THR A 305 -1.50 2.41 -5.86
N VAL A 306 -1.28 2.92 -4.65
CA VAL A 306 -0.74 2.13 -3.51
C VAL A 306 -1.56 0.87 -3.18
N MET A 307 -2.76 0.72 -3.78
CA MET A 307 -3.57 -0.50 -3.64
C MET A 307 -3.08 -1.64 -4.55
N SER A 308 -2.22 -1.35 -5.53
CA SER A 308 -1.35 -2.34 -6.19
C SER A 308 -0.18 -2.63 -5.25
N ASP A 309 -0.45 -3.51 -4.26
CA ASP A 309 0.36 -3.74 -3.07
C ASP A 309 1.83 -4.03 -3.37
N MET A 310 2.70 -3.30 -2.68
CA MET A 310 4.16 -3.40 -2.85
C MET A 310 4.65 -3.17 -4.29
N ASP A 311 3.89 -2.48 -5.13
CA ASP A 311 4.25 -2.22 -6.53
C ASP A 311 4.17 -0.75 -6.90
N ALA A 312 3.06 -0.07 -6.59
CA ALA A 312 2.90 1.34 -6.92
C ALA A 312 2.95 2.25 -5.68
N LEU A 313 3.27 3.53 -5.93
CA LEU A 313 3.51 4.56 -4.92
C LEU A 313 2.46 5.67 -4.94
N ILE A 314 1.57 5.68 -5.92
CA ILE A 314 0.62 6.77 -6.17
C ILE A 314 -0.51 6.72 -5.14
N THR A 315 -0.62 7.72 -4.29
CA THR A 315 -1.79 7.85 -3.42
C THR A 315 -2.95 8.52 -4.15
N VAL A 316 -4.18 8.09 -3.86
CA VAL A 316 -5.39 8.65 -4.47
C VAL A 316 -5.47 10.18 -4.31
N LYS A 317 -5.13 10.70 -3.13
CA LYS A 317 -5.14 12.13 -2.85
C LYS A 317 -4.16 12.92 -3.72
N GLN A 318 -2.95 12.40 -3.88
CA GLN A 318 -1.92 13.01 -4.73
C GLN A 318 -2.35 12.98 -6.20
N LEU A 319 -2.87 11.84 -6.67
CA LEU A 319 -3.37 11.64 -8.03
C LEU A 319 -4.43 12.69 -8.39
N ILE A 320 -5.53 12.74 -7.64
CA ILE A 320 -6.66 13.65 -7.95
C ILE A 320 -6.22 15.11 -7.90
N LYS A 321 -5.36 15.49 -6.95
CA LYS A 321 -4.79 16.84 -6.89
C LYS A 321 -3.97 17.18 -8.16
N THR A 322 -3.15 16.24 -8.63
CA THR A 322 -2.29 16.43 -9.81
C THR A 322 -3.10 16.48 -11.09
N ILE A 323 -4.03 15.55 -11.30
CA ILE A 323 -4.92 15.51 -12.48
C ILE A 323 -5.72 16.81 -12.59
N LYS A 324 -6.27 17.32 -11.48
CA LYS A 324 -6.93 18.61 -11.43
C LYS A 324 -6.00 19.76 -11.80
N LYS A 325 -4.79 19.79 -11.21
CA LYS A 325 -3.79 20.83 -11.48
C LYS A 325 -3.38 20.86 -12.96
N TRP A 326 -3.20 19.70 -13.56
CA TRP A 326 -2.82 19.55 -14.96
C TRP A 326 -3.98 19.77 -15.94
N GLY A 327 -5.21 19.86 -15.44
CA GLY A 327 -6.40 20.06 -16.25
C GLY A 327 -6.77 18.86 -17.12
N HIS A 328 -6.31 17.65 -16.76
CA HIS A 328 -6.70 16.43 -17.47
C HIS A 328 -8.20 16.18 -17.31
N PRO A 329 -8.93 15.81 -18.39
CA PRO A 329 -10.38 15.63 -18.33
C PRO A 329 -10.81 14.46 -17.47
N ALA A 330 -9.99 13.42 -17.39
CA ALA A 330 -10.23 12.23 -16.59
C ALA A 330 -8.92 11.47 -16.32
N VAL A 331 -8.99 10.49 -15.41
CA VAL A 331 -7.93 9.51 -15.19
C VAL A 331 -8.54 8.15 -14.90
N ALA A 332 -8.00 7.08 -15.49
CA ALA A 332 -8.32 5.71 -15.10
C ALA A 332 -7.43 5.27 -13.94
N VAL A 333 -7.99 4.46 -13.06
CA VAL A 333 -7.26 3.72 -12.04
C VAL A 333 -7.51 2.24 -12.27
N THR A 334 -6.42 1.48 -12.44
CA THR A 334 -6.43 0.10 -12.91
C THR A 334 -5.52 -0.78 -12.05
N ASP A 335 -5.72 -0.75 -10.73
CA ASP A 335 -4.93 -1.54 -9.78
C ASP A 335 -4.92 -3.04 -10.10
N HIS A 336 -3.84 -3.75 -9.74
CA HIS A 336 -3.63 -5.17 -10.04
C HIS A 336 -4.65 -6.08 -9.36
N GLY A 337 -5.62 -6.58 -10.11
CA GLY A 337 -6.60 -7.57 -9.67
C GLY A 337 -7.55 -7.12 -8.56
N VAL A 338 -7.56 -5.84 -8.20
CA VAL A 338 -8.29 -5.29 -7.05
C VAL A 338 -8.99 -3.97 -7.38
N VAL A 339 -9.91 -3.55 -6.51
CA VAL A 339 -10.71 -2.30 -6.63
C VAL A 339 -10.79 -1.51 -5.31
N GLN A 340 -9.85 -1.73 -4.39
CA GLN A 340 -9.87 -1.11 -3.06
C GLN A 340 -9.75 0.42 -3.10
N SER A 341 -9.16 0.98 -4.14
CA SER A 341 -9.05 2.44 -4.33
C SER A 341 -10.40 3.13 -4.60
N PHE A 342 -11.43 2.41 -5.06
CA PHE A 342 -12.68 2.99 -5.56
C PHE A 342 -13.45 3.86 -4.55
N PRO A 343 -13.67 3.45 -3.29
CA PRO A 343 -14.37 4.29 -2.31
C PRO A 343 -13.67 5.63 -2.09
N LEU A 344 -12.35 5.59 -1.89
CA LEU A 344 -11.56 6.80 -1.65
C LEU A 344 -11.46 7.68 -2.91
N LEU A 345 -11.36 7.08 -4.09
CA LEU A 345 -11.41 7.78 -5.37
C LEU A 345 -12.73 8.53 -5.51
N GLN A 346 -13.88 7.87 -5.26
CA GLN A 346 -15.18 8.50 -5.34
C GLN A 346 -15.31 9.65 -4.32
N GLU A 347 -14.91 9.44 -3.07
CA GLU A 347 -14.98 10.46 -2.03
C GLU A 347 -14.20 11.72 -2.43
N ILE A 348 -12.92 11.55 -2.80
CA ILE A 348 -12.04 12.68 -3.09
C ILE A 348 -12.36 13.33 -4.44
N SER A 349 -12.70 12.56 -5.48
CA SER A 349 -12.95 13.10 -6.82
C SER A 349 -14.27 13.86 -6.90
N THR A 350 -15.30 13.44 -6.16
CA THR A 350 -16.63 14.08 -6.15
C THR A 350 -16.74 15.25 -5.18
N ASP A 351 -15.71 15.50 -4.36
CA ASP A 351 -15.66 16.72 -3.56
C ASP A 351 -15.76 17.96 -4.48
N LYS A 352 -16.60 18.92 -4.09
CA LYS A 352 -16.87 20.13 -4.89
C LYS A 352 -15.62 20.92 -5.25
N THR A 353 -14.57 20.78 -4.45
CA THR A 353 -13.28 21.44 -4.70
C THR A 353 -12.46 20.72 -5.75
N ASN A 354 -12.63 19.41 -5.97
CA ASN A 354 -11.84 18.62 -6.91
C ASN A 354 -12.54 18.44 -8.25
N ASN A 355 -13.71 17.85 -8.28
CA ASN A 355 -14.55 17.63 -9.46
C ASN A 355 -13.76 17.04 -10.67
N VAL A 356 -13.07 15.92 -10.44
CA VAL A 356 -12.29 15.19 -11.45
C VAL A 356 -13.05 13.92 -11.84
N LYS A 357 -13.23 13.68 -13.14
CA LYS A 357 -13.80 12.42 -13.63
C LYS A 357 -12.79 11.28 -13.41
N VAL A 358 -13.23 10.21 -12.75
CA VAL A 358 -12.47 8.97 -12.56
C VAL A 358 -13.06 7.87 -13.42
N ILE A 359 -12.23 7.22 -14.21
CA ILE A 359 -12.55 6.00 -14.92
C ILE A 359 -12.15 4.84 -14.02
N TYR A 360 -13.15 4.09 -13.56
CA TYR A 360 -12.95 2.95 -12.67
C TYR A 360 -12.61 1.71 -13.45
N GLY A 361 -11.47 1.10 -13.17
CA GLY A 361 -11.00 -0.08 -13.88
C GLY A 361 -10.12 -0.98 -13.01
N MET A 362 -9.62 -2.02 -13.61
CA MET A 362 -8.71 -2.98 -13.00
C MET A 362 -7.77 -3.54 -14.07
N GLU A 363 -6.50 -3.71 -13.74
CA GLU A 363 -5.63 -4.58 -14.51
C GLU A 363 -5.79 -6.01 -14.02
N GLY A 364 -6.49 -6.84 -14.79
CA GLY A 364 -6.79 -8.23 -14.45
C GLY A 364 -5.73 -9.20 -14.96
N TYR A 365 -5.77 -10.43 -14.46
CA TYR A 365 -4.91 -11.54 -14.89
C TYR A 365 -5.71 -12.54 -15.73
N LEU A 366 -5.81 -12.29 -17.03
CA LEU A 366 -6.54 -13.12 -17.97
C LEU A 366 -5.84 -14.46 -18.19
N PHE A 367 -6.56 -15.58 -18.18
CA PHE A 367 -6.01 -16.87 -18.55
C PHE A 367 -7.00 -17.72 -19.35
N ASP A 368 -6.45 -18.67 -20.11
CA ASP A 368 -7.17 -19.74 -20.77
C ASP A 368 -6.82 -21.06 -20.06
N ASP A 369 -7.22 -22.21 -20.61
CA ASP A 369 -7.11 -23.56 -20.01
C ASP A 369 -5.68 -24.01 -19.61
N LYS A 370 -4.65 -23.23 -19.90
CA LYS A 370 -3.27 -23.50 -19.47
C LYS A 370 -3.01 -22.85 -18.11
N ILE A 371 -2.92 -23.67 -17.09
CA ILE A 371 -2.83 -23.28 -15.66
C ILE A 371 -1.64 -22.32 -15.36
N ASP A 372 -0.54 -22.41 -16.09
CA ASP A 372 0.70 -21.69 -15.75
C ASP A 372 0.84 -20.30 -16.38
N GLN A 373 0.00 -19.91 -17.33
CA GLN A 373 0.08 -18.63 -18.00
C GLN A 373 -1.11 -17.75 -17.68
N SER A 374 -0.84 -16.51 -17.29
CA SER A 374 -1.82 -15.43 -17.23
C SER A 374 -1.24 -14.18 -17.89
N TYR A 375 -2.13 -13.38 -18.49
CA TYR A 375 -1.80 -12.18 -19.21
C TYR A 375 -2.48 -10.98 -18.53
N HIS A 376 -1.83 -9.83 -18.54
CA HIS A 376 -2.48 -8.61 -18.12
C HIS A 376 -3.56 -8.21 -19.12
N ILE A 377 -4.64 -7.64 -18.61
CA ILE A 377 -5.75 -7.09 -19.38
C ILE A 377 -6.33 -5.89 -18.65
N ILE A 378 -6.53 -4.78 -19.35
CA ILE A 378 -7.21 -3.63 -18.77
C ILE A 378 -8.72 -3.82 -18.91
N ILE A 379 -9.44 -3.66 -17.82
CA ILE A 379 -10.89 -3.80 -17.73
C ILE A 379 -11.45 -2.50 -17.16
N LEU A 380 -12.04 -1.65 -18.01
CA LEU A 380 -12.63 -0.38 -17.63
C LEU A 380 -14.15 -0.52 -17.51
N ALA A 381 -14.75 0.02 -16.46
CA ALA A 381 -16.19 0.08 -16.32
C ALA A 381 -16.74 1.24 -17.17
N LYS A 382 -17.51 0.91 -18.21
CA LYS A 382 -18.14 1.87 -19.11
C LYS A 382 -19.33 2.60 -18.47
N ASN A 383 -20.07 1.89 -17.62
CA ASN A 383 -21.29 2.38 -16.98
C ASN A 383 -21.54 1.64 -15.66
N GLN A 384 -22.68 1.89 -15.03
CA GLN A 384 -23.02 1.27 -13.73
C GLN A 384 -23.20 -0.26 -13.81
N ILE A 385 -23.56 -0.83 -14.96
CA ILE A 385 -23.58 -2.29 -15.18
C ILE A 385 -22.14 -2.81 -15.16
N GLY A 386 -21.22 -2.12 -15.84
CA GLY A 386 -19.80 -2.44 -15.84
C GLY A 386 -19.19 -2.44 -14.43
N ILE A 387 -19.52 -1.47 -13.56
CA ILE A 387 -19.09 -1.48 -12.14
C ILE A 387 -19.51 -2.77 -11.43
N ARG A 388 -20.78 -3.19 -11.60
CA ARG A 388 -21.28 -4.42 -10.98
C ARG A 388 -20.58 -5.66 -11.52
N ASN A 389 -20.38 -5.72 -12.84
CA ASN A 389 -19.69 -6.84 -13.48
C ASN A 389 -18.22 -6.89 -13.10
N LEU A 390 -17.56 -5.73 -12.97
CA LEU A 390 -16.18 -5.65 -12.45
C LEU A 390 -16.08 -6.22 -11.03
N TYR A 391 -17.01 -5.87 -10.13
CA TYR A 391 -17.05 -6.43 -8.77
C TYR A 391 -17.24 -7.96 -8.76
N LYS A 392 -18.09 -8.48 -9.66
CA LYS A 392 -18.27 -9.94 -9.80
C LYS A 392 -16.98 -10.62 -10.28
N LEU A 393 -16.32 -10.03 -11.27
CA LEU A 393 -15.04 -10.55 -11.77
C LEU A 393 -13.97 -10.56 -10.68
N VAL A 394 -13.85 -9.49 -9.88
CA VAL A 394 -12.95 -9.43 -8.72
C VAL A 394 -13.31 -10.55 -7.73
N SER A 395 -14.58 -10.65 -7.34
CA SER A 395 -15.02 -11.69 -6.38
C SER A 395 -14.74 -13.10 -6.89
N ILE A 396 -15.06 -13.38 -8.15
CA ILE A 396 -14.84 -14.71 -8.76
C ILE A 396 -13.34 -15.02 -8.83
N SER A 397 -12.51 -14.06 -9.24
CA SER A 397 -11.06 -14.28 -9.36
C SER A 397 -10.40 -14.57 -8.01
N HIS A 398 -10.82 -13.86 -6.95
CA HIS A 398 -10.28 -14.06 -5.61
C HIS A 398 -10.81 -15.32 -4.91
N LEU A 399 -12.07 -15.68 -5.15
CA LEU A 399 -12.68 -16.83 -4.46
C LEU A 399 -12.41 -18.16 -5.16
N LYS A 400 -12.25 -18.16 -6.51
CA LYS A 400 -12.20 -19.41 -7.29
C LYS A 400 -10.88 -19.62 -8.04
N TYR A 401 -10.19 -18.54 -8.42
CA TYR A 401 -9.10 -18.63 -9.41
C TYR A 401 -7.78 -18.02 -8.95
N ILE A 402 -7.55 -17.91 -7.63
CA ILE A 402 -6.23 -17.53 -7.12
C ILE A 402 -5.23 -18.63 -7.48
N TYR A 403 -4.14 -18.21 -8.10
CA TYR A 403 -3.01 -19.09 -8.40
C TYR A 403 -1.69 -18.35 -8.13
N ARG A 404 -0.86 -18.89 -7.25
CA ARG A 404 0.41 -18.28 -6.83
C ARG A 404 0.23 -16.80 -6.39
N GLY A 405 -0.81 -16.54 -5.59
CA GLY A 405 -1.14 -15.21 -5.07
C GLY A 405 -1.77 -14.25 -6.09
N ARG A 406 -2.05 -14.68 -7.35
CA ARG A 406 -2.66 -13.83 -8.38
C ARG A 406 -4.12 -14.22 -8.61
N PRO A 407 -5.08 -13.28 -8.48
CA PRO A 407 -6.49 -13.52 -8.76
C PRO A 407 -6.72 -13.52 -10.26
N ARG A 408 -6.77 -14.71 -10.87
CA ARG A 408 -6.88 -14.87 -12.33
C ARG A 408 -8.34 -14.89 -12.79
N ILE A 409 -8.56 -14.46 -14.03
CA ILE A 409 -9.88 -14.39 -14.65
C ILE A 409 -9.89 -15.28 -15.89
N PRO A 410 -10.71 -16.36 -15.91
CA PRO A 410 -10.89 -17.15 -17.12
C PRO A 410 -11.51 -16.31 -18.23
N ARG A 411 -11.02 -16.43 -19.47
CA ARG A 411 -11.56 -15.72 -20.63
C ARG A 411 -13.08 -15.96 -20.82
N ALA A 412 -13.55 -17.17 -20.57
CA ALA A 412 -14.97 -17.50 -20.64
C ALA A 412 -15.80 -16.70 -19.63
N VAL A 413 -15.32 -16.59 -18.37
CA VAL A 413 -15.97 -15.80 -17.31
C VAL A 413 -15.96 -14.32 -17.65
N LEU A 414 -14.82 -13.80 -18.14
CA LEU A 414 -14.76 -12.40 -18.58
C LEU A 414 -15.76 -12.13 -19.71
N SER A 415 -15.90 -13.06 -20.66
CA SER A 415 -16.86 -12.94 -21.76
C SER A 415 -18.32 -12.96 -21.29
N GLU A 416 -18.63 -13.72 -20.26
CA GLU A 416 -19.96 -13.78 -19.63
C GLU A 416 -20.33 -12.44 -18.97
N TYR A 417 -19.38 -11.80 -18.28
CA TYR A 417 -19.59 -10.53 -17.57
C TYR A 417 -19.13 -9.31 -18.37
N ARG A 418 -19.02 -9.41 -19.70
CA ARG A 418 -18.47 -8.33 -20.55
C ARG A 418 -19.37 -7.10 -20.69
N GLU A 419 -20.67 -7.23 -20.43
CA GLU A 419 -21.61 -6.11 -20.57
C GLU A 419 -21.21 -4.91 -19.69
N GLY A 420 -21.17 -3.72 -20.32
CA GLY A 420 -20.78 -2.49 -19.64
C GLY A 420 -19.29 -2.37 -19.33
N LEU A 421 -18.45 -3.23 -19.90
CA LEU A 421 -16.98 -3.17 -19.80
C LEU A 421 -16.34 -2.78 -21.12
N ILE A 422 -15.19 -2.12 -21.06
CA ILE A 422 -14.28 -1.84 -22.17
C ILE A 422 -12.96 -2.55 -21.86
N LEU A 423 -12.47 -3.36 -22.79
CA LEU A 423 -11.27 -4.18 -22.62
C LEU A 423 -10.09 -3.63 -23.40
N GLY A 424 -8.96 -3.39 -22.74
CA GLY A 424 -7.69 -2.98 -23.34
C GLY A 424 -6.65 -4.10 -23.36
N SER A 425 -5.74 -4.08 -24.32
CA SER A 425 -4.73 -5.13 -24.51
C SER A 425 -3.61 -5.14 -23.46
N ALA A 426 -3.59 -4.15 -22.56
CA ALA A 426 -2.60 -3.95 -21.49
C ALA A 426 -1.15 -3.75 -21.99
N CYS A 427 -0.20 -3.88 -21.04
CA CYS A 427 1.24 -3.63 -21.18
C CYS A 427 1.98 -4.79 -21.88
N GLU A 428 3.30 -4.86 -21.68
CA GLU A 428 4.15 -5.94 -22.18
C GLU A 428 3.80 -7.33 -21.60
N ALA A 429 3.20 -7.36 -20.41
CA ALA A 429 2.69 -8.57 -19.80
C ALA A 429 1.32 -9.01 -20.36
N GLY A 430 0.73 -8.22 -21.25
CA GLY A 430 -0.48 -8.55 -22.00
C GLY A 430 -0.26 -9.67 -23.02
N GLU A 431 -1.36 -10.33 -23.40
CA GLU A 431 -1.30 -11.45 -24.34
C GLU A 431 -0.74 -11.06 -25.69
N LEU A 432 -1.12 -9.85 -26.19
CA LEU A 432 -0.73 -9.39 -27.51
C LEU A 432 0.79 -9.22 -27.63
N VAL A 433 1.39 -8.46 -26.71
CA VAL A 433 2.84 -8.21 -26.72
C VAL A 433 3.63 -9.50 -26.45
N ARG A 434 3.23 -10.31 -25.45
CA ARG A 434 3.89 -11.61 -25.18
C ARG A 434 3.80 -12.57 -26.36
N SER A 435 2.67 -12.60 -27.06
CA SER A 435 2.51 -13.42 -28.26
C SER A 435 3.37 -12.95 -29.41
N MET A 436 3.60 -11.63 -29.52
CA MET A 436 4.49 -11.04 -30.52
C MET A 436 5.96 -11.32 -30.19
N VAL A 437 6.38 -11.04 -28.97
CA VAL A 437 7.81 -11.01 -28.57
C VAL A 437 8.32 -12.40 -28.17
N GLN A 438 7.59 -13.11 -27.32
CA GLN A 438 8.04 -14.40 -26.78
C GLN A 438 7.66 -15.57 -27.68
N LYS A 439 6.40 -15.58 -28.19
CA LYS A 439 5.91 -16.68 -29.05
C LYS A 439 6.19 -16.45 -30.53
N LYS A 440 6.52 -15.22 -30.92
CA LYS A 440 6.81 -14.82 -32.32
C LYS A 440 5.72 -15.27 -33.28
N LEU A 441 4.45 -15.08 -32.88
CA LEU A 441 3.30 -15.50 -33.69
C LEU A 441 3.21 -14.65 -34.96
N PRO A 442 2.74 -15.25 -36.08
CA PRO A 442 2.52 -14.53 -37.32
C PRO A 442 1.41 -13.48 -37.17
N TYR A 443 1.44 -12.45 -38.02
CA TYR A 443 0.55 -11.29 -37.95
C TYR A 443 -0.95 -11.66 -37.90
N GLU A 444 -1.39 -12.66 -38.68
CA GLU A 444 -2.78 -13.10 -38.70
C GLU A 444 -3.24 -13.72 -37.36
N GLU A 445 -2.35 -14.37 -36.64
CA GLU A 445 -2.66 -14.89 -35.29
C GLU A 445 -2.70 -13.74 -34.27
N LEU A 446 -1.79 -12.76 -34.39
CA LEU A 446 -1.84 -11.55 -33.56
C LEU A 446 -3.13 -10.77 -33.80
N LYS A 447 -3.61 -10.71 -35.05
CA LYS A 447 -4.88 -10.06 -35.42
C LYS A 447 -6.08 -10.75 -34.76
N LYS A 448 -6.08 -12.08 -34.67
CA LYS A 448 -7.12 -12.82 -33.93
C LYS A 448 -7.10 -12.49 -32.45
N ILE A 449 -5.91 -12.45 -31.81
CA ILE A 449 -5.76 -12.05 -30.40
C ILE A 449 -6.26 -10.60 -30.21
N ALA A 450 -5.81 -9.67 -31.05
CA ALA A 450 -6.19 -8.27 -30.97
C ALA A 450 -7.71 -8.05 -31.16
N SER A 451 -8.40 -8.96 -31.88
CA SER A 451 -9.84 -8.86 -32.09
C SER A 451 -10.67 -9.00 -30.82
N PHE A 452 -10.13 -9.62 -29.77
CA PHE A 452 -10.81 -9.81 -28.48
C PHE A 452 -10.98 -8.49 -27.70
N TYR A 453 -10.03 -7.57 -27.81
CA TYR A 453 -10.01 -6.30 -27.08
C TYR A 453 -10.86 -5.23 -27.76
N ASP A 454 -11.35 -4.23 -27.03
CA ASP A 454 -12.07 -3.08 -27.58
C ASP A 454 -11.12 -1.98 -28.07
N TYR A 455 -9.97 -1.84 -27.41
CA TYR A 455 -8.87 -0.96 -27.83
C TYR A 455 -7.52 -1.64 -27.61
N LEU A 456 -6.50 -1.15 -28.29
CA LEU A 456 -5.13 -1.63 -28.16
C LEU A 456 -4.27 -0.58 -27.46
N GLU A 457 -3.24 -1.04 -26.76
CA GLU A 457 -2.37 -0.21 -25.93
C GLU A 457 -0.93 -0.27 -26.43
N ILE A 458 -0.29 0.90 -26.51
CA ILE A 458 1.15 1.06 -26.72
C ILE A 458 1.74 1.88 -25.58
N GLN A 459 3.01 1.65 -25.27
CA GLN A 459 3.68 2.27 -24.14
C GLN A 459 4.99 2.94 -24.54
N PRO A 460 5.52 3.91 -23.74
CA PRO A 460 6.85 4.47 -23.92
C PRO A 460 7.91 3.36 -24.06
N LEU A 461 8.92 3.60 -24.88
CA LEU A 461 9.97 2.59 -25.12
C LEU A 461 10.73 2.23 -23.85
N THR A 462 10.90 3.19 -22.94
CA THR A 462 11.56 3.00 -21.64
C THR A 462 10.84 2.01 -20.73
N ASN A 463 9.51 1.87 -20.84
CA ASN A 463 8.75 0.86 -20.09
C ASN A 463 9.19 -0.55 -20.47
N ASN A 464 9.59 -0.76 -21.73
CA ASN A 464 9.92 -2.06 -22.31
C ASN A 464 11.43 -2.27 -22.56
N GLY A 465 12.28 -1.39 -22.03
CA GLY A 465 13.73 -1.44 -22.25
C GLY A 465 14.38 -2.75 -21.79
N PHE A 466 13.78 -3.46 -20.84
CA PHE A 466 14.24 -4.77 -20.40
C PHE A 466 14.16 -5.84 -21.51
N LEU A 467 13.26 -5.71 -22.48
CA LEU A 467 13.16 -6.65 -23.60
C LEU A 467 14.42 -6.63 -24.50
N VAL A 468 15.09 -5.48 -24.58
CA VAL A 468 16.39 -5.36 -25.25
C VAL A 468 17.48 -5.98 -24.36
N ARG A 469 17.50 -5.65 -23.07
CA ARG A 469 18.50 -6.17 -22.11
C ARG A 469 18.47 -7.69 -21.99
N GLU A 470 17.29 -8.28 -22.06
CA GLU A 470 17.09 -9.74 -22.00
C GLU A 470 17.19 -10.43 -23.36
N GLY A 471 17.40 -9.68 -24.44
CA GLY A 471 17.60 -10.22 -25.78
C GLY A 471 16.34 -10.71 -26.49
N PHE A 472 15.16 -10.31 -26.03
CA PHE A 472 13.89 -10.60 -26.73
C PHE A 472 13.77 -9.80 -28.03
N VAL A 473 14.25 -8.56 -28.04
CA VAL A 473 14.41 -7.73 -29.23
C VAL A 473 15.84 -7.22 -29.34
N ALA A 474 16.28 -6.88 -30.55
CA ALA A 474 17.68 -6.55 -30.82
C ALA A 474 18.09 -5.18 -30.23
N ASP A 475 17.23 -4.18 -30.34
CA ASP A 475 17.52 -2.80 -30.03
C ASP A 475 16.23 -1.98 -29.82
N GLU A 476 16.37 -0.68 -29.65
CA GLU A 476 15.27 0.28 -29.49
C GLU A 476 14.36 0.34 -30.73
N GLU A 477 14.90 0.13 -31.94
CA GLU A 477 14.08 0.07 -33.16
C GLU A 477 13.13 -1.15 -33.13
N GLY A 478 13.57 -2.27 -32.55
CA GLY A 478 12.69 -3.42 -32.28
C GLY A 478 11.54 -3.08 -31.33
N LEU A 479 11.77 -2.21 -30.32
CA LEU A 479 10.69 -1.72 -29.47
C LEU A 479 9.70 -0.82 -30.22
N ARG A 480 10.20 0.05 -31.11
CA ARG A 480 9.34 0.86 -32.00
C ARG A 480 8.51 -0.01 -32.93
N ASP A 481 9.06 -1.09 -33.43
CA ASP A 481 8.36 -2.02 -34.33
C ASP A 481 7.24 -2.79 -33.61
N ILE A 482 7.39 -3.08 -32.32
CA ILE A 482 6.29 -3.60 -31.49
C ILE A 482 5.11 -2.60 -31.51
N ASN A 483 5.37 -1.34 -31.16
CA ASN A 483 4.34 -0.30 -31.15
C ASN A 483 3.72 -0.07 -32.54
N ARG A 484 4.52 -0.04 -33.61
CA ARG A 484 4.02 0.09 -34.99
C ARG A 484 3.16 -1.10 -35.41
N THR A 485 3.51 -2.30 -34.98
CA THR A 485 2.71 -3.51 -35.26
C THR A 485 1.37 -3.46 -34.58
N ILE A 486 1.31 -3.00 -33.31
CA ILE A 486 0.05 -2.81 -32.57
C ILE A 486 -0.80 -1.73 -33.24
N LEU A 487 -0.21 -0.62 -33.69
CA LEU A 487 -0.90 0.42 -34.43
C LEU A 487 -1.52 -0.13 -35.71
N LYS A 488 -0.76 -0.88 -36.51
CA LYS A 488 -1.25 -1.51 -37.73
C LYS A 488 -2.40 -2.50 -37.44
N LEU A 489 -2.32 -3.27 -36.37
CA LEU A 489 -3.42 -4.16 -35.93
C LEU A 489 -4.69 -3.35 -35.60
N GLY A 490 -4.53 -2.21 -34.92
CA GLY A 490 -5.62 -1.29 -34.63
C GLY A 490 -6.28 -0.77 -35.92
N ASP A 491 -5.48 -0.28 -36.87
CA ASP A 491 -5.95 0.19 -38.15
C ASP A 491 -6.69 -0.90 -38.92
N ASP A 492 -6.10 -2.09 -39.04
CA ASP A 492 -6.69 -3.21 -39.78
C ASP A 492 -7.98 -3.76 -39.15
N LEU A 493 -8.19 -3.55 -37.86
CA LEU A 493 -9.37 -3.99 -37.12
C LEU A 493 -10.37 -2.84 -36.87
N GLY A 494 -10.05 -1.60 -37.25
CA GLY A 494 -10.85 -0.42 -36.95
C GLY A 494 -10.97 -0.13 -35.44
N LYS A 495 -9.93 -0.46 -34.67
CA LYS A 495 -9.88 -0.28 -33.20
C LYS A 495 -9.00 0.91 -32.82
N LEU A 496 -9.39 1.61 -31.76
CA LEU A 496 -8.56 2.68 -31.22
C LEU A 496 -7.27 2.09 -30.63
N THR A 497 -6.14 2.70 -30.96
CA THR A 497 -4.88 2.45 -30.26
C THR A 497 -4.57 3.66 -29.39
N VAL A 498 -4.24 3.44 -28.14
CA VAL A 498 -3.97 4.47 -27.11
C VAL A 498 -2.57 4.33 -26.56
N ALA A 499 -1.94 5.44 -26.24
CA ALA A 499 -0.67 5.50 -25.54
C ALA A 499 -0.91 5.69 -24.03
N THR A 500 -0.40 4.79 -23.21
CA THR A 500 -0.54 4.81 -21.74
C THR A 500 0.82 4.82 -21.06
N CYS A 501 0.86 5.32 -19.81
CA CYS A 501 2.10 5.34 -19.02
C CYS A 501 2.36 4.03 -18.27
N ASP A 502 1.31 3.30 -17.94
CA ASP A 502 1.39 2.23 -16.94
C ASP A 502 2.01 2.78 -15.63
N ALA A 503 1.41 3.88 -15.16
CA ALA A 503 2.04 4.69 -14.13
C ALA A 503 1.99 4.02 -12.75
N HIS A 504 3.15 3.81 -12.14
CA HIS A 504 3.31 3.26 -10.80
C HIS A 504 3.81 4.30 -9.78
N PHE A 505 4.35 5.41 -10.24
CA PHE A 505 4.78 6.53 -9.41
C PHE A 505 4.54 7.87 -10.10
N MET A 506 4.55 8.96 -9.31
CA MET A 506 4.11 10.26 -9.83
C MET A 506 5.19 10.96 -10.65
N ASN A 507 6.43 10.99 -10.16
CA ASN A 507 7.50 11.79 -10.77
C ASN A 507 8.72 10.92 -11.06
N PRO A 508 9.56 11.28 -12.03
CA PRO A 508 10.77 10.52 -12.38
C PRO A 508 11.67 10.18 -11.18
N GLU A 509 11.80 11.11 -10.24
CA GLU A 509 12.61 10.93 -9.03
C GLU A 509 12.04 9.92 -8.03
N ASP A 510 10.75 9.58 -8.14
CA ASP A 510 10.12 8.59 -7.26
C ASP A 510 10.53 7.15 -7.62
N LYS A 511 11.21 6.95 -8.75
CA LYS A 511 11.73 5.66 -9.23
C LYS A 511 12.53 4.91 -8.17
N ILE A 512 13.37 5.62 -7.40
CA ILE A 512 14.20 5.05 -6.34
C ILE A 512 13.35 4.36 -5.25
N TYR A 513 12.18 4.93 -4.92
CA TYR A 513 11.32 4.33 -3.90
C TYR A 513 10.70 3.01 -4.37
N ARG A 514 10.36 2.92 -5.68
CA ARG A 514 9.89 1.66 -6.26
C ARG A 514 11.01 0.62 -6.30
N GLU A 515 12.25 1.03 -6.60
CA GLU A 515 13.43 0.17 -6.54
C GLU A 515 13.59 -0.46 -5.14
N ILE A 516 13.42 0.33 -4.07
CA ILE A 516 13.44 -0.16 -2.68
C ILE A 516 12.34 -1.22 -2.46
N LEU A 517 11.11 -0.96 -2.93
CA LEU A 517 10.01 -1.93 -2.81
C LEU A 517 10.31 -3.22 -3.56
N MET A 518 10.80 -3.14 -4.80
CA MET A 518 11.14 -4.31 -5.62
C MET A 518 12.28 -5.12 -5.01
N THR A 519 13.29 -4.43 -4.47
CA THR A 519 14.37 -5.08 -3.70
C THR A 519 13.81 -5.83 -2.48
N GLY A 520 12.89 -5.21 -1.74
CA GLY A 520 12.20 -5.82 -0.61
C GLY A 520 11.38 -7.06 -0.98
N LYS A 521 10.82 -7.11 -2.19
CA LYS A 521 10.16 -8.30 -2.77
C LYS A 521 11.15 -9.37 -3.27
N GLY A 522 12.44 -9.09 -3.28
CA GLY A 522 13.48 -10.03 -3.72
C GLY A 522 13.71 -10.07 -5.24
N PHE A 523 13.29 -9.03 -5.97
CA PHE A 523 13.63 -8.90 -7.40
C PHE A 523 15.13 -8.61 -7.55
N LYS A 524 15.83 -9.43 -8.34
CA LYS A 524 17.28 -9.32 -8.54
C LYS A 524 17.69 -8.16 -9.45
N ASP A 525 16.77 -7.68 -10.26
CA ASP A 525 16.92 -6.61 -11.25
C ASP A 525 16.23 -5.32 -10.82
N ALA A 526 15.96 -5.17 -9.52
CA ALA A 526 15.28 -4.01 -8.94
C ALA A 526 15.97 -2.67 -9.30
N GLU A 527 17.29 -2.66 -9.46
CA GLU A 527 18.08 -1.48 -9.87
C GLU A 527 17.77 -0.99 -11.31
N PHE A 528 17.21 -1.86 -12.16
CA PHE A 528 16.86 -1.54 -13.55
C PHE A 528 15.37 -1.23 -13.74
N GLN A 529 14.78 -0.53 -12.79
CA GLN A 529 13.36 -0.17 -12.87
C GLN A 529 13.04 0.62 -14.14
N PRO A 530 11.93 0.31 -14.84
CA PRO A 530 11.44 1.12 -15.94
C PRO A 530 10.90 2.48 -15.45
N ASP A 531 10.77 3.43 -16.38
CA ASP A 531 10.32 4.79 -16.08
C ASP A 531 8.78 4.91 -16.05
N LEU A 532 8.15 4.19 -15.12
CA LEU A 532 6.69 4.08 -14.97
C LEU A 532 6.10 5.29 -14.22
N TYR A 533 6.53 6.50 -14.54
CA TYR A 533 5.96 7.70 -13.94
C TYR A 533 4.77 8.25 -14.73
N LEU A 534 3.88 8.96 -14.06
CA LEU A 534 2.77 9.63 -14.71
C LEU A 534 3.30 10.81 -15.55
N ARG A 535 3.18 10.72 -16.86
CA ARG A 535 3.68 11.73 -17.82
C ARG A 535 2.61 12.78 -18.14
N THR A 536 3.04 14.03 -18.31
CA THR A 536 2.24 15.09 -18.89
C THR A 536 1.94 14.79 -20.36
N THR A 537 1.04 15.56 -20.96
CA THR A 537 0.70 15.42 -22.39
C THR A 537 1.91 15.64 -23.29
N ASP A 538 2.70 16.68 -23.01
CA ASP A 538 3.88 17.01 -23.82
C ASP A 538 5.00 15.99 -23.66
N GLU A 539 5.21 15.45 -22.46
CA GLU A 539 6.15 14.35 -22.22
C GLU A 539 5.73 13.10 -23.01
N MET A 540 4.43 12.74 -22.99
CA MET A 540 3.95 11.61 -23.80
C MET A 540 4.07 11.85 -25.31
N LEU A 541 3.78 13.04 -25.78
CA LEU A 541 3.99 13.38 -27.20
C LEU A 541 5.45 13.24 -27.62
N ALA A 542 6.39 13.61 -26.74
CA ALA A 542 7.82 13.44 -26.98
C ALA A 542 8.23 11.96 -27.07
N GLU A 543 7.67 11.09 -26.19
CA GLU A 543 7.92 9.63 -26.22
C GLU A 543 7.49 8.99 -27.56
N PHE A 544 6.41 9.48 -28.16
CA PHE A 544 5.87 8.94 -29.40
C PHE A 544 6.20 9.77 -30.66
N ALA A 545 7.11 10.75 -30.56
CA ALA A 545 7.48 11.62 -31.68
C ALA A 545 7.99 10.84 -32.92
N TYR A 546 8.56 9.64 -32.72
CA TYR A 546 9.02 8.76 -33.81
C TYR A 546 7.89 8.24 -34.73
N LEU A 547 6.63 8.37 -34.30
CA LEU A 547 5.45 8.04 -35.13
C LEU A 547 5.04 9.17 -36.09
N GLY A 548 5.65 10.36 -35.94
CA GLY A 548 5.21 11.59 -36.57
C GLY A 548 4.12 12.32 -35.78
N GLU A 549 4.03 13.64 -35.94
CA GLU A 549 3.21 14.52 -35.10
C GLU A 549 1.72 14.12 -35.07
N GLU A 550 1.13 13.85 -36.24
CA GLU A 550 -0.29 13.52 -36.39
C GLU A 550 -0.61 12.21 -35.66
N ARG A 551 0.20 11.16 -35.87
CA ARG A 551 -0.02 9.86 -35.28
C ARG A 551 0.26 9.85 -33.77
N ALA A 552 1.30 10.55 -33.31
CA ALA A 552 1.58 10.74 -31.90
C ALA A 552 0.40 11.44 -31.20
N ARG A 553 -0.11 12.51 -31.79
CA ARG A 553 -1.28 13.23 -31.26
C ARG A 553 -2.54 12.35 -31.23
N GLU A 554 -2.73 11.53 -32.24
CA GLU A 554 -3.85 10.58 -32.28
C GLU A 554 -3.83 9.61 -31.10
N VAL A 555 -2.72 8.94 -30.86
CA VAL A 555 -2.62 7.89 -29.82
C VAL A 555 -2.50 8.46 -28.40
N VAL A 556 -1.89 9.63 -28.25
CA VAL A 556 -1.65 10.25 -26.92
C VAL A 556 -2.86 11.06 -26.45
N ILE A 557 -3.52 11.77 -27.36
CA ILE A 557 -4.58 12.73 -27.00
C ILE A 557 -5.94 12.26 -27.53
N THR A 558 -6.06 12.09 -28.85
CA THR A 558 -7.37 11.94 -29.49
C THR A 558 -8.07 10.65 -29.08
N ASN A 559 -7.37 9.52 -29.16
CA ASN A 559 -7.96 8.22 -28.88
C ASN A 559 -8.25 7.99 -27.40
N PRO A 560 -7.35 8.36 -26.43
CA PRO A 560 -7.69 8.29 -25.01
C PRO A 560 -8.91 9.15 -24.63
N ASN A 561 -9.04 10.36 -25.21
CA ASN A 561 -10.22 11.20 -25.00
C ASN A 561 -11.49 10.56 -25.58
N LYS A 562 -11.43 9.92 -26.77
CA LYS A 562 -12.56 9.15 -27.32
C LYS A 562 -12.99 8.01 -26.39
N ILE A 563 -12.04 7.28 -25.78
CA ILE A 563 -12.38 6.25 -24.79
C ILE A 563 -13.09 6.88 -23.57
N ASN A 564 -12.57 8.00 -23.06
CA ASN A 564 -13.19 8.73 -21.98
C ASN A 564 -14.64 9.15 -22.31
N ASP A 565 -14.88 9.58 -23.55
CA ASP A 565 -16.21 10.00 -24.01
C ASP A 565 -17.22 8.83 -24.11
N MET A 566 -16.73 7.59 -24.24
CA MET A 566 -17.57 6.38 -24.22
C MET A 566 -17.98 5.95 -22.81
N ILE A 567 -17.39 6.53 -21.76
CA ILE A 567 -17.54 6.11 -20.37
C ILE A 567 -18.44 7.10 -19.62
N ASP A 568 -19.48 6.57 -19.00
CA ASP A 568 -20.41 7.34 -18.18
C ASP A 568 -19.74 7.77 -16.85
N ASP A 569 -20.34 8.74 -16.17
CA ASP A 569 -19.95 9.12 -14.82
C ASP A 569 -20.49 8.08 -13.82
N CYS A 570 -19.64 7.13 -13.44
CA CYS A 570 -20.01 5.98 -12.62
C CYS A 570 -19.87 6.26 -11.12
N ARG A 571 -20.69 5.58 -10.32
CA ARG A 571 -20.60 5.61 -8.85
C ARG A 571 -20.35 4.21 -8.29
N PRO A 572 -19.11 3.87 -7.94
CA PRO A 572 -18.76 2.58 -7.33
C PRO A 572 -19.47 2.35 -5.99
N VAL A 573 -19.55 3.37 -5.14
CA VAL A 573 -20.23 3.29 -3.85
C VAL A 573 -21.59 3.99 -3.95
N PRO A 574 -22.69 3.29 -3.64
CA PRO A 574 -24.01 3.89 -3.63
C PRO A 574 -24.07 5.08 -2.66
N LYS A 575 -24.82 6.12 -3.05
CA LYS A 575 -24.99 7.29 -2.21
C LYS A 575 -26.03 7.01 -1.12
N GLU A 576 -25.67 7.33 0.13
CA GLU A 576 -26.59 7.44 1.28
C GLU A 576 -27.41 6.18 1.61
N THR A 577 -26.99 4.99 1.21
CA THR A 577 -27.70 3.75 1.54
C THR A 577 -26.85 2.91 2.50
N LEU A 578 -27.35 2.75 3.72
CA LEU A 578 -26.81 1.76 4.64
C LEU A 578 -27.42 0.40 4.31
N TYR A 579 -26.59 -0.59 4.05
CA TYR A 579 -27.00 -1.96 3.79
C TYR A 579 -26.79 -2.79 5.05
N PHE A 580 -27.88 -3.08 5.75
CA PHE A 580 -27.84 -3.96 6.91
C PHE A 580 -28.03 -5.40 6.47
N PRO A 581 -27.36 -6.37 7.12
CA PRO A 581 -27.66 -7.78 6.90
C PRO A 581 -29.14 -8.06 7.13
N GLN A 582 -29.75 -8.89 6.29
CA GLN A 582 -31.15 -9.30 6.42
C GLN A 582 -31.19 -10.73 6.97
N ILE A 583 -31.36 -10.87 8.28
CA ILE A 583 -31.52 -12.17 8.93
C ILE A 583 -32.98 -12.33 9.36
N ALA A 584 -33.65 -13.34 8.80
CA ALA A 584 -35.06 -13.57 9.11
C ALA A 584 -35.27 -13.80 10.61
N GLY A 585 -36.22 -13.07 11.21
CA GLY A 585 -36.55 -13.17 12.63
C GLY A 585 -35.59 -12.45 13.59
N SER A 586 -34.51 -11.79 13.12
CA SER A 586 -33.54 -11.12 14.00
C SER A 586 -34.16 -10.04 14.88
N SER A 587 -35.03 -9.21 14.31
CA SER A 587 -35.73 -8.15 15.06
C SER A 587 -36.61 -8.69 16.19
N GLU A 588 -37.27 -9.81 15.93
CA GLU A 588 -38.12 -10.48 16.92
C GLU A 588 -37.30 -11.18 17.99
N ALA A 589 -36.20 -11.82 17.57
CA ALA A 589 -35.24 -12.43 18.49
C ALA A 589 -34.62 -11.38 19.42
N LEU A 590 -34.23 -10.21 18.90
CA LEU A 590 -33.71 -9.10 19.68
C LEU A 590 -34.74 -8.63 20.74
N LYS A 591 -36.00 -8.40 20.34
CA LYS A 591 -37.05 -8.02 21.28
C LYS A 591 -37.23 -9.06 22.38
N ASN A 592 -37.35 -10.34 22.00
CA ASN A 592 -37.54 -11.42 22.95
C ASN A 592 -36.39 -11.55 23.94
N MET A 593 -35.14 -11.40 23.48
CA MET A 593 -33.95 -11.43 24.36
C MET A 593 -33.96 -10.25 25.35
N CYS A 594 -34.27 -9.06 24.88
CA CYS A 594 -34.30 -7.85 25.72
C CYS A 594 -35.42 -7.93 26.76
N TYR A 595 -36.66 -8.31 26.36
CA TYR A 595 -37.76 -8.49 27.31
C TYR A 595 -37.50 -9.58 28.33
N LYS A 596 -36.96 -10.73 27.88
CA LYS A 596 -36.55 -11.80 28.80
C LYS A 596 -35.57 -11.28 29.84
N LYS A 597 -34.54 -10.53 29.39
CA LYS A 597 -33.51 -10.00 30.28
C LYS A 597 -34.08 -8.92 31.22
N ALA A 598 -34.99 -8.09 30.74
CA ALA A 598 -35.67 -7.10 31.57
C ALA A 598 -36.52 -7.74 32.68
N HIS A 599 -37.27 -8.80 32.37
CA HIS A 599 -38.05 -9.55 33.39
C HIS A 599 -37.15 -10.24 34.40
N GLU A 600 -35.99 -10.76 34.00
CA GLU A 600 -34.99 -11.33 34.95
C GLU A 600 -34.44 -10.29 35.91
N ILE A 601 -34.27 -9.03 35.49
CA ILE A 601 -33.71 -7.95 36.31
C ILE A 601 -34.75 -7.25 37.19
N TYR A 602 -35.88 -6.93 36.57
CA TYR A 602 -36.89 -6.04 37.17
C TYR A 602 -38.18 -6.74 37.61
N GLY A 603 -38.30 -8.07 37.36
CA GLY A 603 -39.47 -8.88 37.74
C GLY A 603 -40.59 -8.84 36.71
N ASP A 604 -41.74 -9.49 37.06
CA ASP A 604 -42.94 -9.57 36.28
C ASP A 604 -44.14 -9.16 37.14
N PRO A 605 -44.93 -8.14 36.77
CA PRO A 605 -44.82 -7.33 35.56
C PRO A 605 -43.65 -6.34 35.57
N LEU A 606 -43.17 -5.93 34.40
CA LEU A 606 -42.13 -4.89 34.29
C LEU A 606 -42.64 -3.55 34.84
N PRO A 607 -41.81 -2.79 35.56
CA PRO A 607 -42.12 -1.39 35.84
C PRO A 607 -42.37 -0.59 34.54
N LYS A 608 -43.40 0.21 34.53
CA LYS A 608 -43.82 0.96 33.34
C LYS A 608 -42.69 1.80 32.74
N ILE A 609 -41.85 2.42 33.55
CA ILE A 609 -40.68 3.20 33.10
C ILE A 609 -39.66 2.35 32.32
N VAL A 610 -39.51 1.07 32.65
CA VAL A 610 -38.62 0.13 31.95
C VAL A 610 -39.26 -0.29 30.62
N GLU A 611 -40.55 -0.60 30.63
CA GLU A 611 -41.29 -0.97 29.43
C GLU A 611 -41.31 0.18 28.40
N ASP A 612 -41.66 1.39 28.85
CA ASP A 612 -41.67 2.59 28.01
C ASP A 612 -40.28 2.85 27.38
N ARG A 613 -39.21 2.65 28.16
CA ARG A 613 -37.83 2.81 27.64
C ARG A 613 -37.45 1.74 26.64
N LEU A 614 -37.80 0.49 26.85
CA LEU A 614 -37.58 -0.59 25.90
C LEU A 614 -38.23 -0.33 24.56
N GLU A 615 -39.52 0.13 24.58
CA GLU A 615 -40.22 0.44 23.33
C GLU A 615 -39.65 1.66 22.61
N GLU A 616 -39.16 2.67 23.33
CA GLU A 616 -38.45 3.81 22.75
C GLU A 616 -37.18 3.35 22.03
N GLU A 617 -36.34 2.51 22.68
CA GLU A 617 -35.10 1.97 22.11
C GLU A 617 -35.40 1.08 20.90
N PHE A 618 -36.39 0.18 20.97
CA PHE A 618 -36.80 -0.65 19.85
C PHE A 618 -37.29 0.17 18.66
N THR A 619 -38.07 1.22 18.91
CA THR A 619 -38.55 2.11 17.85
C THR A 619 -37.36 2.73 17.10
N SER A 620 -36.34 3.17 17.82
CA SER A 620 -35.12 3.71 17.23
C SER A 620 -34.31 2.63 16.50
N ILE A 621 -33.95 1.54 17.17
CA ILE A 621 -33.06 0.48 16.64
C ILE A 621 -33.70 -0.18 15.41
N LEU A 622 -34.95 -0.61 15.51
CA LEU A 622 -35.61 -1.33 14.43
C LEU A 622 -36.04 -0.39 13.30
N GLY A 623 -36.41 0.85 13.63
CA GLY A 623 -36.75 1.88 12.64
C GLY A 623 -35.55 2.24 11.74
N HIS A 624 -34.34 2.13 12.23
CA HIS A 624 -33.11 2.30 11.45
C HIS A 624 -32.57 1.01 10.82
N GLY A 625 -33.22 -0.14 11.02
CA GLY A 625 -32.82 -1.42 10.45
C GLY A 625 -31.70 -2.16 11.21
N PHE A 626 -31.39 -1.78 12.45
CA PHE A 626 -30.34 -2.38 13.28
C PHE A 626 -30.80 -3.58 14.12
N GLY A 627 -31.78 -4.34 13.67
CA GLY A 627 -32.31 -5.51 14.37
C GLY A 627 -31.45 -6.77 14.34
N VAL A 628 -30.22 -6.69 13.75
CA VAL A 628 -29.32 -7.84 13.57
C VAL A 628 -28.17 -7.79 14.56
#